data_6c345c68bb792024e3a600bd2839ccc2
#
_entry.id   6c345c68bb792024e3a600bd2839ccc2
#
_cell.length_a   1.000
_cell.length_b   1.000
_cell.length_c   1.000
_cell.angle_alpha   90.00
_cell.angle_beta   90.00
_cell.angle_gamma   90.00
#
_symmetry.space_group_name_H-M   'P 1'
#
loop_
_entity.id
_entity.type
_entity.pdbx_description
1 polymer ?
#
loop_
_entity_poly.entity_id
_entity_poly.type
_entity_poly.pdbx_seq_one_letter_code
_entity_poly.pdbx_strand_id
1 'polypeptide(L)'
;MTLRKLTLGTMAAAAVAGATAMALPASAQEIYVPLLTYRTGPFAGSGIPIADGMSDYLRMLNERDGGIGGVKLSVEECETGYDTKKGVECYESTKGKGAVMYNPYSTGITLQIIPKAAVDKIPILSMSYGLSASADGNVFPWVFIPPVTYWDGASVFIQHAAAVEGGLDKLKGKTIGLIHLDAPYGKEPIPVLEKLAATYGFTLKLYPIAAQDMQNQGSTWLNIRRDRPAWLYVQGWGAMNPTAVKEAAKNGFPMDRMVGVWFAGGDDDARGGGDGAKGYKALNYHQAGANYPVIQDIMKFIVDKGQSKAPKDKVGESLYNRGVYNAMLIAEGIRNAQKITGKKAITAEDARRGLEALNITDARLKEMGMEGFAAPLKLTCADHSGHNQVFIHQWDGAKWVKASDWITPQKDVVRPMLEAAAADYAKSNTGWPQRTEACEKGS
;
A
#
# COMPACT_ATOMS: atom_id res chain seq x y z
N MET A 1 6.56 -16.45 -107.67
CA MET A 1 6.71 -15.37 -106.72
C MET A 1 5.75 -15.53 -105.60
N THR A 2 6.18 -16.16 -104.51
CA THR A 2 5.26 -16.49 -103.40
C THR A 2 5.92 -16.08 -102.07
N LEU A 3 5.35 -15.09 -101.42
CA LEU A 3 5.80 -14.65 -100.13
C LEU A 3 5.30 -15.60 -99.02
N ARG A 4 6.23 -16.11 -98.20
CA ARG A 4 5.92 -16.84 -96.96
C ARG A 4 5.87 -15.85 -95.82
N LYS A 5 4.78 -15.84 -95.09
CA LYS A 5 4.58 -15.12 -93.80
C LYS A 5 5.21 -15.96 -92.70
N LEU A 6 6.12 -15.37 -91.92
CA LEU A 6 6.58 -15.89 -90.64
C LEU A 6 5.67 -15.35 -89.54
N THR A 7 5.07 -16.22 -88.75
CA THR A 7 4.39 -15.90 -87.53
C THR A 7 5.36 -16.01 -86.35
N LEU A 8 5.62 -14.90 -85.64
CA LEU A 8 6.30 -14.88 -84.34
C LEU A 8 5.28 -15.20 -83.24
N GLY A 9 5.55 -16.25 -82.51
CA GLY A 9 4.83 -16.56 -81.26
C GLY A 9 5.49 -15.88 -80.11
N THR A 10 4.73 -15.05 -79.42
CA THR A 10 5.15 -14.41 -78.18
C THR A 10 4.80 -15.31 -76.99
N MET A 11 5.83 -15.85 -76.31
CA MET A 11 5.68 -16.48 -74.98
C MET A 11 5.61 -15.40 -73.92
N ALA A 12 4.47 -15.26 -73.24
CA ALA A 12 4.31 -14.45 -72.05
C ALA A 12 4.75 -15.26 -70.82
N ALA A 13 5.90 -14.92 -70.25
CA ALA A 13 6.31 -15.45 -68.96
C ALA A 13 5.59 -14.68 -67.81
N ALA A 14 4.68 -15.35 -67.13
CA ALA A 14 4.02 -14.81 -65.92
C ALA A 14 4.98 -14.93 -64.73
N ALA A 15 5.59 -13.81 -64.30
CA ALA A 15 6.35 -13.72 -63.06
C ALA A 15 5.36 -13.62 -61.90
N VAL A 16 5.20 -14.71 -61.14
CA VAL A 16 4.49 -14.69 -59.84
C VAL A 16 5.43 -14.09 -58.81
N ALA A 17 5.26 -12.80 -58.51
CA ALA A 17 5.93 -12.15 -57.38
C ALA A 17 5.20 -12.57 -56.06
N GLY A 18 5.75 -13.56 -55.37
CA GLY A 18 5.39 -13.93 -54.02
C GLY A 18 5.73 -12.79 -53.03
N ALA A 19 4.72 -11.99 -52.69
CA ALA A 19 4.84 -11.05 -51.57
C ALA A 19 4.84 -11.83 -50.25
N THR A 20 6.03 -12.18 -49.75
CA THR A 20 6.21 -12.58 -48.35
C THR A 20 5.95 -11.35 -47.49
N ALA A 21 4.72 -11.24 -46.97
CA ALA A 21 4.41 -10.29 -45.90
C ALA A 21 5.25 -10.69 -44.69
N MET A 22 6.36 -9.97 -44.47
CA MET A 22 7.03 -10.02 -43.18
C MET A 22 6.06 -9.50 -42.15
N ALA A 23 5.39 -10.40 -41.41
CA ALA A 23 4.67 -10.06 -40.19
C ALA A 23 5.70 -9.44 -39.25
N LEU A 24 5.66 -8.11 -39.11
CA LEU A 24 6.36 -7.43 -38.02
C LEU A 24 5.94 -8.15 -36.74
N PRO A 25 6.87 -8.52 -35.85
CA PRO A 25 6.48 -9.10 -34.56
C PRO A 25 5.56 -8.09 -33.90
N ALA A 26 4.30 -8.49 -33.65
CA ALA A 26 3.40 -7.71 -32.84
C ALA A 26 4.16 -7.43 -31.54
N SER A 27 4.43 -6.16 -31.25
CA SER A 27 5.01 -5.76 -29.98
C SER A 27 4.22 -6.46 -28.89
N ALA A 28 4.85 -7.32 -28.13
CA ALA A 28 4.20 -8.07 -27.06
C ALA A 28 3.58 -7.02 -26.15
N GLN A 29 2.23 -7.00 -26.08
CA GLN A 29 1.49 -6.01 -25.28
C GLN A 29 1.88 -6.21 -23.83
N GLU A 30 2.50 -5.21 -23.20
CA GLU A 30 2.87 -5.22 -21.79
C GLU A 30 1.74 -4.60 -20.93
N ILE A 31 1.69 -4.98 -19.67
CA ILE A 31 0.80 -4.34 -18.69
C ILE A 31 1.60 -3.24 -17.99
N TYR A 32 1.19 -1.98 -18.20
CA TYR A 32 1.89 -0.83 -17.66
C TYR A 32 1.44 -0.51 -16.24
N VAL A 33 2.42 -0.50 -15.31
CA VAL A 33 2.22 -0.25 -13.87
C VAL A 33 3.13 0.89 -13.43
N PRO A 34 2.66 2.14 -13.40
CA PRO A 34 3.43 3.25 -12.84
C PRO A 34 3.47 3.17 -11.32
N LEU A 35 4.65 3.40 -10.74
CA LEU A 35 4.89 3.50 -9.31
C LEU A 35 5.29 4.94 -8.98
N LEU A 36 4.47 5.64 -8.21
CA LEU A 36 4.82 6.96 -7.69
C LEU A 36 5.68 6.74 -6.44
N THR A 37 6.98 6.96 -6.55
CA THR A 37 7.93 6.71 -5.47
C THR A 37 8.51 8.01 -4.91
N TYR A 38 9.16 7.94 -3.76
CA TYR A 38 9.98 9.02 -3.23
C TYR A 38 11.27 8.43 -2.66
N ARG A 39 12.34 8.62 -3.43
CA ARG A 39 13.69 8.19 -3.11
C ARG A 39 14.57 9.35 -2.64
N THR A 40 14.02 10.55 -2.65
CA THR A 40 14.65 11.81 -2.24
C THR A 40 13.78 12.55 -1.22
N GLY A 41 14.37 13.55 -0.55
CA GLY A 41 13.64 14.38 0.42
C GLY A 41 13.57 13.77 1.84
N PRO A 42 12.85 14.44 2.75
CA PRO A 42 12.89 14.13 4.19
C PRO A 42 12.26 12.78 4.57
N PHE A 43 11.52 12.16 3.66
CA PHE A 43 10.84 10.88 3.86
C PHE A 43 11.53 9.70 3.14
N ALA A 44 12.63 9.95 2.43
CA ALA A 44 13.31 8.96 1.61
C ALA A 44 13.76 7.73 2.41
N GLY A 45 14.22 7.90 3.66
CA GLY A 45 14.64 6.80 4.52
C GLY A 45 13.57 5.72 4.72
N SER A 46 12.30 6.11 4.75
CA SER A 46 11.18 5.17 4.82
C SER A 46 10.64 4.79 3.42
N GLY A 47 10.76 5.68 2.43
CA GLY A 47 10.26 5.47 1.08
C GLY A 47 11.07 4.48 0.25
N ILE A 48 12.40 4.56 0.34
CA ILE A 48 13.31 3.72 -0.45
C ILE A 48 13.05 2.22 -0.26
N PRO A 49 13.02 1.67 1.00
CA PRO A 49 12.85 0.22 1.15
C PRO A 49 11.51 -0.30 0.62
N ILE A 50 10.43 0.47 0.75
CA ILE A 50 9.13 0.06 0.17
C ILE A 50 9.17 0.09 -1.36
N ALA A 51 9.76 1.13 -1.96
CA ALA A 51 9.91 1.24 -3.42
C ALA A 51 10.78 0.10 -3.98
N ASP A 52 11.84 -0.27 -3.26
CA ASP A 52 12.69 -1.40 -3.63
C ASP A 52 11.92 -2.72 -3.59
N GLY A 53 11.21 -3.01 -2.49
CA GLY A 53 10.41 -4.22 -2.37
C GLY A 53 9.32 -4.33 -3.44
N MET A 54 8.65 -3.20 -3.78
CA MET A 54 7.65 -3.17 -4.86
C MET A 54 8.28 -3.48 -6.22
N SER A 55 9.36 -2.78 -6.57
CA SER A 55 10.05 -2.95 -7.84
C SER A 55 10.62 -4.36 -7.99
N ASP A 56 11.27 -4.88 -6.95
CA ASP A 56 11.90 -6.19 -6.97
C ASP A 56 10.88 -7.32 -7.12
N TYR A 57 9.73 -7.24 -6.44
CA TYR A 57 8.67 -8.24 -6.59
C TYR A 57 8.09 -8.26 -8.01
N LEU A 58 7.76 -7.09 -8.57
CA LEU A 58 7.19 -7.01 -9.92
C LEU A 58 8.20 -7.45 -10.99
N ARG A 59 9.49 -7.10 -10.82
CA ARG A 59 10.57 -7.60 -11.69
C ARG A 59 10.76 -9.10 -11.56
N MET A 60 10.71 -9.63 -10.33
CA MET A 60 10.80 -11.08 -10.12
C MET A 60 9.72 -11.84 -10.89
N LEU A 61 8.47 -11.34 -10.92
CA LEU A 61 7.42 -11.96 -11.74
C LEU A 61 7.77 -11.97 -13.22
N ASN A 62 8.42 -10.92 -13.74
CA ASN A 62 8.89 -10.90 -15.13
C ASN A 62 10.01 -11.91 -15.40
N GLU A 63 10.97 -12.02 -14.47
CA GLU A 63 12.16 -12.85 -14.63
C GLU A 63 11.88 -14.34 -14.37
N ARG A 64 11.07 -14.63 -13.34
CA ARG A 64 10.76 -16.00 -12.93
C ARG A 64 9.62 -16.60 -13.75
N ASP A 65 8.55 -15.81 -13.96
CA ASP A 65 7.24 -16.30 -14.46
C ASP A 65 6.97 -15.82 -15.91
N GLY A 66 7.81 -14.97 -16.49
CA GLY A 66 7.54 -14.33 -17.77
C GLY A 66 6.42 -13.29 -17.74
N GLY A 67 6.14 -12.73 -16.55
CA GLY A 67 5.09 -11.77 -16.28
C GLY A 67 3.85 -12.40 -15.63
N ILE A 68 2.69 -11.78 -15.82
CA ILE A 68 1.42 -12.26 -15.28
C ILE A 68 0.56 -12.81 -16.44
N GLY A 69 0.17 -14.09 -16.38
CA GLY A 69 -0.57 -14.74 -17.46
C GLY A 69 0.18 -14.77 -18.79
N GLY A 70 1.52 -14.73 -18.76
CA GLY A 70 2.40 -14.69 -19.95
C GLY A 70 2.51 -13.29 -20.57
N VAL A 71 2.12 -12.24 -19.86
CA VAL A 71 2.29 -10.84 -20.27
C VAL A 71 3.22 -10.14 -19.30
N LYS A 72 4.31 -9.55 -19.83
CA LYS A 72 5.27 -8.81 -19.02
C LYS A 72 4.67 -7.54 -18.45
N LEU A 73 5.18 -7.16 -17.28
CA LEU A 73 4.87 -5.89 -16.63
C LEU A 73 5.89 -4.84 -17.07
N SER A 74 5.41 -3.72 -17.57
CA SER A 74 6.21 -2.51 -17.76
C SER A 74 6.08 -1.65 -16.50
N VAL A 75 7.13 -1.62 -15.69
CA VAL A 75 7.15 -0.91 -14.41
C VAL A 75 7.98 0.35 -14.54
N GLU A 76 7.36 1.50 -14.35
CA GLU A 76 8.01 2.82 -14.40
C GLU A 76 7.88 3.52 -13.05
N GLU A 77 9.03 3.91 -12.45
CA GLU A 77 9.03 4.74 -11.26
C GLU A 77 8.97 6.21 -11.64
N CYS A 78 8.07 6.99 -11.03
CA CYS A 78 8.04 8.43 -11.10
C CYS A 78 8.35 9.03 -9.73
N GLU A 79 9.44 9.82 -9.65
CA GLU A 79 9.94 10.40 -8.41
C GLU A 79 9.12 11.61 -7.96
N THR A 80 8.50 11.52 -6.80
CA THR A 80 7.65 12.58 -6.24
C THR A 80 8.33 13.41 -5.16
N GLY A 81 9.39 12.91 -4.51
CA GLY A 81 9.98 13.54 -3.32
C GLY A 81 8.99 13.67 -2.15
N TYR A 82 7.88 12.91 -2.16
CA TYR A 82 6.73 13.06 -1.26
C TYR A 82 6.00 14.40 -1.41
N ASP A 83 6.25 15.13 -2.49
CA ASP A 83 5.60 16.41 -2.81
C ASP A 83 4.29 16.16 -3.56
N THR A 84 3.22 16.77 -3.07
CA THR A 84 1.87 16.57 -3.61
C THR A 84 1.72 17.05 -5.05
N LYS A 85 2.35 18.18 -5.41
CA LYS A 85 2.29 18.72 -6.76
C LYS A 85 3.01 17.80 -7.74
N LYS A 86 4.23 17.37 -7.41
CA LYS A 86 5.00 16.40 -8.22
C LYS A 86 4.24 15.07 -8.35
N GLY A 87 3.56 14.61 -7.28
CA GLY A 87 2.74 13.42 -7.35
C GLY A 87 1.60 13.54 -8.37
N VAL A 88 0.92 14.68 -8.43
CA VAL A 88 -0.09 14.97 -9.45
C VAL A 88 0.54 15.07 -10.85
N GLU A 89 1.71 15.70 -10.99
CA GLU A 89 2.45 15.75 -12.27
C GLU A 89 2.84 14.34 -12.74
N CYS A 90 3.30 13.45 -11.85
CA CYS A 90 3.56 12.04 -12.15
C CYS A 90 2.30 11.32 -12.66
N TYR A 91 1.17 11.50 -11.99
CA TYR A 91 -0.10 10.94 -12.42
C TYR A 91 -0.47 11.41 -13.83
N GLU A 92 -0.49 12.72 -14.06
CA GLU A 92 -0.90 13.30 -15.36
C GLU A 92 0.02 12.89 -16.51
N SER A 93 1.34 12.81 -16.27
CA SER A 93 2.32 12.45 -17.32
C SER A 93 2.32 10.96 -17.69
N THR A 94 1.79 10.10 -16.82
CA THR A 94 1.84 8.66 -17.01
C THR A 94 0.48 8.02 -17.33
N LYS A 95 -0.65 8.66 -16.96
CA LYS A 95 -1.99 8.08 -17.15
C LYS A 95 -2.31 7.74 -18.62
N GLY A 96 -1.83 8.55 -19.57
CA GLY A 96 -2.02 8.33 -21.01
C GLY A 96 -1.22 7.16 -21.59
N LYS A 97 -0.30 6.57 -20.84
CA LYS A 97 0.50 5.41 -21.28
C LYS A 97 -0.21 4.06 -21.10
N GLY A 98 -1.47 4.06 -20.71
CA GLY A 98 -2.25 2.83 -20.49
C GLY A 98 -2.07 2.25 -19.08
N ALA A 99 -1.90 3.09 -18.07
CA ALA A 99 -1.80 2.68 -16.67
C ALA A 99 -3.03 1.86 -16.26
N VAL A 100 -2.82 0.66 -15.72
CA VAL A 100 -3.92 -0.20 -15.27
C VAL A 100 -4.36 0.13 -13.84
N MET A 101 -3.48 0.68 -13.02
CA MET A 101 -3.77 1.19 -11.67
C MET A 101 -2.63 2.08 -11.18
N TYR A 102 -2.90 2.86 -10.15
CA TYR A 102 -1.91 3.70 -9.48
C TYR A 102 -1.70 3.30 -8.03
N ASN A 103 -0.44 3.31 -7.60
CA ASN A 103 -0.07 3.35 -6.19
C ASN A 103 0.55 4.72 -5.90
N PRO A 104 -0.17 5.66 -5.25
CA PRO A 104 0.31 7.03 -5.03
C PRO A 104 1.38 7.15 -3.97
N TYR A 105 1.48 6.18 -3.08
CA TYR A 105 2.51 6.04 -2.06
C TYR A 105 2.59 7.22 -1.08
N SER A 106 1.54 8.02 -0.98
CA SER A 106 1.41 9.16 -0.06
C SER A 106 -0.05 9.50 0.16
N THR A 107 -0.46 9.72 1.42
CA THR A 107 -1.82 10.19 1.75
C THR A 107 -2.12 11.52 1.07
N GLY A 108 -1.19 12.48 1.12
CA GLY A 108 -1.40 13.79 0.50
C GLY A 108 -1.59 13.70 -1.02
N ILE A 109 -0.79 12.89 -1.71
CA ILE A 109 -0.91 12.66 -3.16
C ILE A 109 -2.23 11.93 -3.45
N THR A 110 -2.57 10.89 -2.68
CA THR A 110 -3.83 10.15 -2.84
C THR A 110 -5.04 11.06 -2.80
N LEU A 111 -5.13 11.94 -1.81
CA LEU A 111 -6.24 12.89 -1.68
C LEU A 111 -6.41 13.79 -2.93
N GLN A 112 -5.31 14.18 -3.58
CA GLN A 112 -5.35 15.01 -4.78
C GLN A 112 -5.72 14.25 -6.05
N ILE A 113 -5.39 12.95 -6.13
CA ILE A 113 -5.69 12.15 -7.33
C ILE A 113 -7.01 11.39 -7.25
N ILE A 114 -7.62 11.23 -6.06
CA ILE A 114 -8.95 10.60 -5.89
C ILE A 114 -9.99 11.19 -6.88
N PRO A 115 -10.21 12.52 -6.97
CA PRO A 115 -11.19 13.06 -7.90
C PRO A 115 -10.80 12.85 -9.37
N LYS A 116 -9.50 12.83 -9.68
CA LYS A 116 -9.00 12.58 -11.04
C LYS A 116 -9.20 11.11 -11.44
N ALA A 117 -8.86 10.18 -10.56
CA ALA A 117 -9.02 8.75 -10.78
C ALA A 117 -10.47 8.37 -11.07
N ALA A 118 -11.43 9.01 -10.39
CA ALA A 118 -12.86 8.80 -10.62
C ALA A 118 -13.30 9.25 -12.02
N VAL A 119 -12.73 10.35 -12.55
CA VAL A 119 -13.00 10.87 -13.91
C VAL A 119 -12.27 10.03 -14.97
N ASP A 120 -10.99 9.77 -14.76
CA ASP A 120 -10.13 9.03 -15.70
C ASP A 120 -10.43 7.52 -15.70
N LYS A 121 -11.19 7.02 -14.71
CA LYS A 121 -11.54 5.60 -14.52
C LYS A 121 -10.29 4.71 -14.41
N ILE A 122 -9.31 5.15 -13.64
CA ILE A 122 -8.10 4.39 -13.32
C ILE A 122 -8.07 4.12 -11.81
N PRO A 123 -8.05 2.87 -11.36
CA PRO A 123 -8.10 2.58 -9.94
C PRO A 123 -6.83 3.03 -9.20
N ILE A 124 -7.04 3.57 -8.00
CA ILE A 124 -5.99 3.78 -7.02
C ILE A 124 -5.98 2.57 -6.10
N LEU A 125 -4.83 1.92 -5.98
CA LEU A 125 -4.58 0.89 -4.97
C LEU A 125 -3.57 1.43 -3.96
N SER A 126 -4.05 1.86 -2.82
CA SER A 126 -3.19 2.28 -1.73
C SER A 126 -2.94 1.12 -0.76
N MET A 127 -1.88 1.22 0.00
CA MET A 127 -1.40 0.20 0.93
C MET A 127 -1.72 0.68 2.35
N SER A 128 -3.02 0.62 2.72
CA SER A 128 -3.49 1.10 4.04
C SER A 128 -3.11 2.56 4.35
N TYR A 129 -3.12 3.42 3.34
CA TYR A 129 -2.93 4.87 3.49
C TYR A 129 -3.90 5.64 2.58
N GLY A 130 -4.12 6.90 2.87
CA GLY A 130 -5.00 7.78 2.11
C GLY A 130 -6.24 8.14 2.92
N LEU A 131 -7.40 8.14 2.27
CA LEU A 131 -8.66 8.47 2.90
C LEU A 131 -9.34 7.20 3.41
N SER A 132 -9.46 7.03 4.74
CA SER A 132 -10.13 5.84 5.31
C SER A 132 -11.56 5.67 4.79
N ALA A 133 -12.30 6.76 4.58
CA ALA A 133 -13.64 6.73 3.99
C ALA A 133 -13.70 6.07 2.61
N SER A 134 -12.59 6.01 1.87
CA SER A 134 -12.54 5.37 0.55
C SER A 134 -12.68 3.84 0.60
N ALA A 135 -12.71 3.25 1.79
CA ALA A 135 -13.10 1.84 1.98
C ALA A 135 -14.53 1.55 1.55
N ASP A 136 -15.41 2.56 1.49
CA ASP A 136 -16.76 2.40 0.93
C ASP A 136 -16.73 2.43 -0.61
N GLY A 137 -16.75 1.26 -1.22
CA GLY A 137 -16.74 1.10 -2.67
C GLY A 137 -18.01 1.57 -3.38
N ASN A 138 -19.12 1.79 -2.67
CA ASN A 138 -20.32 2.38 -3.25
C ASN A 138 -20.10 3.86 -3.59
N VAL A 139 -19.34 4.57 -2.75
CA VAL A 139 -19.02 5.99 -2.93
C VAL A 139 -17.72 6.18 -3.69
N PHE A 140 -16.72 5.29 -3.48
CA PHE A 140 -15.39 5.38 -4.07
C PHE A 140 -15.07 4.18 -4.97
N PRO A 141 -15.77 4.00 -6.11
CA PRO A 141 -15.59 2.80 -6.94
C PRO A 141 -14.19 2.64 -7.53
N TRP A 142 -13.36 3.68 -7.51
CA TRP A 142 -12.00 3.71 -8.09
C TRP A 142 -10.88 3.81 -7.05
N VAL A 143 -11.18 3.64 -5.76
CA VAL A 143 -10.17 3.76 -4.69
C VAL A 143 -10.20 2.52 -3.79
N PHE A 144 -9.06 1.86 -3.66
CA PHE A 144 -8.87 0.66 -2.85
C PHE A 144 -7.81 0.93 -1.78
N ILE A 145 -8.08 0.52 -0.54
CA ILE A 145 -7.23 0.77 0.62
C ILE A 145 -6.97 -0.51 1.46
N PRO A 146 -6.63 -1.65 0.81
CA PRO A 146 -6.36 -2.87 1.55
C PRO A 146 -5.01 -2.82 2.30
N PRO A 147 -4.83 -3.70 3.31
CA PRO A 147 -5.84 -4.63 3.85
C PRO A 147 -6.69 -4.04 4.97
N VAL A 148 -6.36 -2.83 5.46
CA VAL A 148 -7.01 -2.14 6.58
C VAL A 148 -6.94 -0.63 6.39
N THR A 149 -7.82 0.12 7.04
CA THR A 149 -7.76 1.58 7.12
C THR A 149 -6.98 2.02 8.37
N TYR A 150 -6.60 3.31 8.44
CA TYR A 150 -6.04 3.87 9.67
C TYR A 150 -7.03 3.82 10.85
N TRP A 151 -8.32 3.86 10.57
CA TRP A 151 -9.35 3.75 11.60
C TRP A 151 -9.42 2.33 12.16
N ASP A 152 -9.25 1.32 11.31
CA ASP A 152 -9.08 -0.07 11.76
C ASP A 152 -7.85 -0.21 12.66
N GLY A 153 -6.71 0.33 12.23
CA GLY A 153 -5.46 0.29 12.99
C GLY A 153 -5.59 0.96 14.36
N ALA A 154 -6.20 2.14 14.43
CA ALA A 154 -6.45 2.83 15.68
C ALA A 154 -7.36 2.01 16.62
N SER A 155 -8.38 1.33 16.08
CA SER A 155 -9.23 0.44 16.86
C SER A 155 -8.48 -0.75 17.43
N VAL A 156 -7.56 -1.34 16.64
CA VAL A 156 -6.67 -2.44 17.08
C VAL A 156 -5.72 -1.96 18.18
N PHE A 157 -5.14 -0.76 18.03
CA PHE A 157 -4.31 -0.17 19.08
C PHE A 157 -5.08 -0.06 20.41
N ILE A 158 -6.31 0.44 20.40
CA ILE A 158 -7.15 0.56 21.60
C ILE A 158 -7.50 -0.82 22.17
N GLN A 159 -7.79 -1.81 21.34
CA GLN A 159 -8.01 -3.19 21.80
C GLN A 159 -6.75 -3.78 22.46
N HIS A 160 -5.58 -3.56 21.86
CA HIS A 160 -4.31 -4.00 22.44
C HIS A 160 -4.05 -3.33 23.79
N ALA A 161 -4.21 -2.01 23.90
CA ALA A 161 -4.06 -1.29 25.14
C ALA A 161 -5.04 -1.84 26.21
N ALA A 162 -6.31 -2.03 25.85
CA ALA A 162 -7.30 -2.60 26.72
C ALA A 162 -6.95 -4.01 27.20
N ALA A 163 -6.48 -4.88 26.32
CA ALA A 163 -6.10 -6.25 26.68
C ALA A 163 -4.98 -6.26 27.73
N VAL A 164 -4.00 -5.37 27.60
CA VAL A 164 -2.89 -5.24 28.57
C VAL A 164 -3.38 -4.64 29.89
N GLU A 165 -4.38 -3.74 29.85
CA GLU A 165 -4.96 -3.13 31.06
C GLU A 165 -5.99 -4.02 31.77
N GLY A 166 -6.42 -5.14 31.14
CA GLY A 166 -7.41 -6.07 31.69
C GLY A 166 -8.85 -5.85 31.24
N GLY A 167 -9.08 -5.06 30.18
CA GLY A 167 -10.38 -4.84 29.56
C GLY A 167 -10.60 -3.42 29.06
N LEU A 168 -11.60 -3.25 28.19
CA LEU A 168 -11.97 -1.93 27.63
C LEU A 168 -12.46 -0.96 28.73
N ASP A 169 -13.14 -1.47 29.76
CA ASP A 169 -13.59 -0.71 30.93
C ASP A 169 -12.43 -0.13 31.76
N LYS A 170 -11.25 -0.75 31.70
CA LYS A 170 -10.03 -0.31 32.39
C LYS A 170 -9.34 0.88 31.71
N LEU A 171 -9.79 1.26 30.54
CA LEU A 171 -9.32 2.49 29.88
C LEU A 171 -9.97 3.75 30.45
N LYS A 172 -11.11 3.63 31.12
CA LYS A 172 -11.84 4.76 31.70
C LYS A 172 -10.95 5.57 32.64
N GLY A 173 -10.89 6.88 32.39
CA GLY A 173 -10.09 7.84 33.18
C GLY A 173 -8.59 7.83 32.86
N LYS A 174 -8.08 6.92 31.99
CA LYS A 174 -6.68 6.97 31.53
C LYS A 174 -6.52 8.05 30.48
N THR A 175 -5.29 8.56 30.34
CA THR A 175 -4.90 9.42 29.23
C THR A 175 -4.20 8.56 28.18
N ILE A 176 -4.62 8.66 26.92
CA ILE A 176 -3.99 8.05 25.74
C ILE A 176 -3.55 9.18 24.84
N GLY A 177 -2.28 9.16 24.43
CA GLY A 177 -1.70 10.17 23.56
C GLY A 177 -1.57 9.71 22.11
N LEU A 178 -1.82 10.61 21.17
CA LEU A 178 -1.49 10.45 19.76
C LEU A 178 -0.35 11.40 19.41
N ILE A 179 0.84 10.86 19.14
CA ILE A 179 1.93 11.60 18.48
C ILE A 179 1.72 11.47 16.98
N HIS A 180 1.56 12.58 16.27
CA HIS A 180 1.24 12.51 14.86
C HIS A 180 1.93 13.60 14.04
N LEU A 181 2.27 13.27 12.79
CA LEU A 181 2.70 14.27 11.83
C LEU A 181 1.56 15.29 11.61
N ASP A 182 1.85 16.58 11.70
CA ASP A 182 0.86 17.64 11.47
C ASP A 182 0.58 17.82 9.96
N ALA A 183 0.03 16.78 9.36
CA ALA A 183 -0.33 16.65 7.96
C ALA A 183 -1.57 15.76 7.83
N PRO A 184 -2.25 15.71 6.67
CA PRO A 184 -3.43 14.85 6.48
C PRO A 184 -3.19 13.40 6.91
N TYR A 185 -2.03 12.82 6.60
CA TYR A 185 -1.64 11.48 7.04
C TYR A 185 -1.70 11.29 8.56
N GLY A 186 -1.09 12.21 9.31
CA GLY A 186 -1.01 12.08 10.77
C GLY A 186 -2.34 12.33 11.48
N LYS A 187 -3.23 13.09 10.86
CA LYS A 187 -4.55 13.44 11.41
C LYS A 187 -5.63 12.39 11.13
N GLU A 188 -5.37 11.46 10.21
CA GLU A 188 -6.36 10.48 9.75
C GLU A 188 -7.01 9.66 10.89
N PRO A 189 -6.30 9.16 11.91
CA PRO A 189 -6.93 8.37 12.97
C PRO A 189 -7.65 9.20 14.03
N ILE A 190 -7.59 10.54 14.01
CA ILE A 190 -8.18 11.38 15.06
C ILE A 190 -9.70 11.12 15.25
N PRO A 191 -10.54 11.13 14.19
CA PRO A 191 -11.98 10.97 14.36
C PRO A 191 -12.37 9.65 15.04
N VAL A 192 -11.73 8.55 14.69
CA VAL A 192 -12.02 7.26 15.31
C VAL A 192 -11.48 7.18 16.73
N LEU A 193 -10.31 7.77 17.03
CA LEU A 193 -9.79 7.84 18.39
C LEU A 193 -10.68 8.68 19.31
N GLU A 194 -11.22 9.80 18.82
CA GLU A 194 -12.22 10.61 19.55
C GLU A 194 -13.50 9.82 19.82
N LYS A 195 -14.00 9.08 18.83
CA LYS A 195 -15.15 8.19 18.99
C LYS A 195 -14.91 7.12 20.04
N LEU A 196 -13.75 6.46 20.00
CA LEU A 196 -13.37 5.42 20.95
C LEU A 196 -13.13 6.01 22.35
N ALA A 197 -12.57 7.23 22.45
CA ALA A 197 -12.41 7.95 23.71
C ALA A 197 -13.76 8.23 24.36
N ALA A 198 -14.72 8.74 23.59
CA ALA A 198 -16.09 8.96 24.08
C ALA A 198 -16.79 7.66 24.51
N THR A 199 -16.52 6.56 23.76
CA THR A 199 -17.15 5.25 24.03
C THR A 199 -16.59 4.59 25.30
N TYR A 200 -15.27 4.63 25.49
CA TYR A 200 -14.58 3.90 26.58
C TYR A 200 -14.13 4.79 27.74
N GLY A 201 -14.37 6.10 27.65
CA GLY A 201 -14.16 7.05 28.76
C GLY A 201 -12.70 7.39 29.04
N PHE A 202 -11.78 7.19 28.09
CA PHE A 202 -10.41 7.68 28.22
C PHE A 202 -10.28 9.12 27.69
N THR A 203 -9.23 9.82 28.13
CA THR A 203 -8.90 11.17 27.62
C THR A 203 -7.91 11.04 26.47
N LEU A 204 -8.26 11.51 25.27
CA LEU A 204 -7.35 11.62 24.13
C LEU A 204 -6.54 12.91 24.23
N LYS A 205 -5.20 12.81 24.10
CA LYS A 205 -4.28 13.94 23.96
C LYS A 205 -3.58 13.90 22.63
N LEU A 206 -3.57 15.02 21.89
CA LEU A 206 -2.93 15.15 20.61
C LEU A 206 -1.57 15.85 20.76
N TYR A 207 -0.54 15.27 20.17
CA TYR A 207 0.83 15.79 20.13
C TYR A 207 1.28 15.93 18.66
N PRO A 208 0.89 17.04 18.00
CA PRO A 208 1.27 17.28 16.62
C PRO A 208 2.76 17.58 16.49
N ILE A 209 3.39 17.03 15.46
CA ILE A 209 4.78 17.31 15.06
C ILE A 209 4.73 17.92 13.66
N ALA A 210 5.11 19.17 13.54
CA ALA A 210 5.23 19.81 12.24
C ALA A 210 6.41 19.23 11.43
N ALA A 211 6.32 19.27 10.11
CA ALA A 211 7.32 18.66 9.24
C ALA A 211 8.76 19.19 9.48
N GLN A 212 8.91 20.47 9.79
CA GLN A 212 10.19 21.08 10.14
C GLN A 212 10.73 20.63 11.50
N ASP A 213 9.87 20.13 12.41
CA ASP A 213 10.20 19.75 13.77
C ASP A 213 10.40 18.23 13.94
N MET A 214 10.33 17.46 12.86
CA MET A 214 10.43 15.98 12.90
C MET A 214 11.68 15.50 13.63
N GLN A 215 12.80 16.22 13.51
CA GLN A 215 14.07 15.91 14.17
C GLN A 215 14.28 16.69 15.48
N ASN A 216 13.35 17.55 15.88
CA ASN A 216 13.44 18.37 17.09
C ASN A 216 12.12 18.30 17.88
N GLN A 217 11.90 17.19 18.59
CA GLN A 217 10.66 16.90 19.30
C GLN A 217 10.69 17.24 20.80
N GLY A 218 11.73 17.93 21.28
CA GLY A 218 11.94 18.16 22.71
C GLY A 218 10.76 18.83 23.42
N SER A 219 10.14 19.86 22.80
CA SER A 219 8.97 20.55 23.37
C SER A 219 7.77 19.63 23.49
N THR A 220 7.52 18.79 22.50
CA THR A 220 6.45 17.79 22.51
C THR A 220 6.65 16.78 23.64
N TRP A 221 7.87 16.29 23.84
CA TRP A 221 8.18 15.33 24.90
C TRP A 221 8.12 15.94 26.31
N LEU A 222 8.36 17.26 26.48
CA LEU A 222 8.07 17.96 27.72
C LEU A 222 6.56 17.94 28.06
N ASN A 223 5.70 18.14 27.04
CA ASN A 223 4.24 18.04 27.22
C ASN A 223 3.81 16.61 27.57
N ILE A 224 4.32 15.61 26.86
CA ILE A 224 4.05 14.18 27.13
C ILE A 224 4.45 13.83 28.58
N ARG A 225 5.63 14.27 29.02
CA ARG A 225 6.10 14.04 30.39
C ARG A 225 5.22 14.72 31.45
N ARG A 226 4.67 15.90 31.16
CA ARG A 226 3.72 16.58 32.04
C ARG A 226 2.38 15.86 32.09
N ASP A 227 1.85 15.47 30.92
CA ASP A 227 0.51 14.90 30.79
C ASP A 227 0.46 13.41 31.19
N ARG A 228 1.60 12.71 31.23
CA ARG A 228 1.79 11.31 31.67
C ARG A 228 0.77 10.34 31.05
N PRO A 229 0.64 10.27 29.71
CA PRO A 229 -0.29 9.33 29.11
C PRO A 229 0.10 7.89 29.48
N ALA A 230 -0.90 7.05 29.71
CA ALA A 230 -0.72 5.63 29.98
C ALA A 230 -0.24 4.89 28.73
N TRP A 231 -0.62 5.37 27.54
CA TRP A 231 -0.29 4.81 26.25
C TRP A 231 -0.02 5.92 25.23
N LEU A 232 0.88 5.63 24.28
CA LEU A 232 1.14 6.48 23.12
C LEU A 232 0.92 5.70 21.83
N TYR A 233 0.11 6.27 20.94
CA TYR A 233 0.01 5.84 19.55
C TYR A 233 0.82 6.78 18.67
N VAL A 234 1.64 6.23 17.76
CA VAL A 234 2.53 7.03 16.91
C VAL A 234 2.08 6.91 15.45
N GLN A 235 1.52 7.99 14.92
CA GLN A 235 1.16 8.17 13.51
C GLN A 235 2.21 9.05 12.84
N GLY A 236 3.44 8.57 12.81
CA GLY A 236 4.61 9.27 12.31
C GLY A 236 5.15 8.68 11.01
N TRP A 237 6.02 9.42 10.32
CA TRP A 237 6.67 9.02 9.09
C TRP A 237 8.05 9.66 8.92
N GLY A 238 8.96 8.96 8.23
CA GLY A 238 10.31 9.46 7.97
C GLY A 238 11.10 9.74 9.25
N ALA A 239 11.88 10.81 9.25
CA ALA A 239 12.75 11.18 10.36
C ALA A 239 12.01 11.44 11.69
N MET A 240 10.69 11.58 11.68
CA MET A 240 9.87 11.73 12.88
C MET A 240 9.93 10.47 13.76
N ASN A 241 9.93 9.27 13.15
CA ASN A 241 9.80 8.01 13.88
C ASN A 241 11.05 7.69 14.74
N PRO A 242 12.26 7.60 14.18
CA PRO A 242 13.46 7.32 14.99
C PRO A 242 13.69 8.39 16.06
N THR A 243 13.32 9.66 15.78
CA THR A 243 13.39 10.74 16.76
C THR A 243 12.39 10.51 17.89
N ALA A 244 11.14 10.12 17.60
CA ALA A 244 10.14 9.84 18.63
C ALA A 244 10.57 8.67 19.53
N VAL A 245 11.11 7.59 18.96
CA VAL A 245 11.61 6.43 19.71
C VAL A 245 12.79 6.83 20.60
N LYS A 246 13.75 7.60 20.06
CA LYS A 246 14.91 8.11 20.83
C LYS A 246 14.48 9.02 21.98
N GLU A 247 13.58 9.95 21.73
CA GLU A 247 13.09 10.87 22.77
C GLU A 247 12.25 10.14 23.81
N ALA A 248 11.46 9.11 23.43
CA ALA A 248 10.75 8.27 24.39
C ALA A 248 11.72 7.61 25.38
N ALA A 249 12.76 6.96 24.87
CA ALA A 249 13.79 6.33 25.67
C ALA A 249 14.49 7.35 26.59
N LYS A 250 14.89 8.50 26.05
CA LYS A 250 15.56 9.58 26.81
C LYS A 250 14.68 10.15 27.94
N ASN A 251 13.37 10.22 27.73
CA ASN A 251 12.43 10.73 28.72
C ASN A 251 11.88 9.63 29.66
N GLY A 252 12.39 8.40 29.56
CA GLY A 252 11.98 7.27 30.39
C GLY A 252 10.53 6.82 30.17
N PHE A 253 9.97 7.03 28.98
CA PHE A 253 8.65 6.53 28.66
C PHE A 253 8.70 5.00 28.48
N PRO A 254 7.75 4.23 29.07
CA PRO A 254 7.74 2.79 28.95
C PRO A 254 7.54 2.37 27.48
N MET A 255 8.58 1.77 26.87
CA MET A 255 8.57 1.45 25.44
C MET A 255 7.49 0.43 25.05
N ASP A 256 7.11 -0.45 25.96
CA ASP A 256 6.02 -1.42 25.78
C ASP A 256 4.62 -0.78 25.80
N ARG A 257 4.53 0.51 26.12
CA ARG A 257 3.32 1.34 26.09
C ARG A 257 3.27 2.30 24.89
N MET A 258 4.28 2.27 24.03
CA MET A 258 4.37 3.06 22.83
C MET A 258 4.17 2.15 21.62
N VAL A 259 3.15 2.45 20.80
CA VAL A 259 2.75 1.63 19.65
C VAL A 259 2.70 2.49 18.40
N GLY A 260 3.56 2.19 17.42
CA GLY A 260 3.53 2.82 16.10
C GLY A 260 2.42 2.25 15.22
N VAL A 261 1.88 3.07 14.33
CA VAL A 261 1.18 2.54 13.16
C VAL A 261 2.17 1.73 12.30
N TRP A 262 1.69 0.90 11.40
CA TRP A 262 2.54 0.09 10.50
C TRP A 262 3.57 0.87 9.69
N PHE A 263 3.43 2.18 9.54
CA PHE A 263 4.42 3.08 8.94
C PHE A 263 5.41 3.68 9.94
N ALA A 264 5.21 3.48 11.23
CA ALA A 264 6.16 3.80 12.30
C ALA A 264 6.77 2.52 12.92
N GLY A 265 6.79 1.44 12.16
CA GLY A 265 7.33 0.12 12.50
C GLY A 265 8.45 -0.32 11.55
N GLY A 266 9.22 0.61 11.02
CA GLY A 266 10.43 0.31 10.25
C GLY A 266 11.59 -0.12 11.15
N ASP A 267 12.50 -0.94 10.63
CA ASP A 267 13.67 -1.40 11.38
C ASP A 267 14.59 -0.22 11.76
N ASP A 268 14.77 0.73 10.84
CA ASP A 268 15.57 1.93 11.09
C ASP A 268 14.89 2.88 12.11
N ASP A 269 13.56 2.85 12.21
CA ASP A 269 12.83 3.61 13.23
C ASP A 269 13.21 3.16 14.64
N ALA A 270 13.24 1.85 14.86
CA ALA A 270 13.63 1.27 16.15
C ALA A 270 15.14 1.36 16.39
N ARG A 271 15.99 1.07 15.38
CA ARG A 271 17.45 1.23 15.49
C ARG A 271 17.87 2.64 15.89
N GLY A 272 17.13 3.66 15.43
CA GLY A 272 17.35 5.06 15.79
C GLY A 272 17.27 5.35 17.29
N GLY A 273 16.53 4.56 18.06
CA GLY A 273 16.43 4.66 19.52
C GLY A 273 17.54 3.94 20.30
N GLY A 274 18.42 3.20 19.61
CA GLY A 274 19.47 2.40 20.23
C GLY A 274 18.91 1.35 21.21
N ASP A 275 19.68 1.06 22.27
CA ASP A 275 19.27 0.09 23.31
C ASP A 275 17.95 0.47 24.00
N GLY A 276 17.66 1.76 24.07
CA GLY A 276 16.43 2.27 24.66
C GLY A 276 15.16 1.96 23.85
N ALA A 277 15.29 1.52 22.60
CA ALA A 277 14.15 1.15 21.77
C ALA A 277 13.57 -0.24 22.10
N LYS A 278 14.28 -1.06 22.85
CA LYS A 278 13.81 -2.40 23.21
C LYS A 278 12.45 -2.33 23.91
N GLY A 279 11.50 -3.08 23.40
CA GLY A 279 10.13 -3.06 23.89
C GLY A 279 9.19 -2.19 23.04
N TYR A 280 9.69 -1.29 22.18
CA TYR A 280 8.88 -0.51 21.26
C TYR A 280 8.02 -1.44 20.39
N LYS A 281 6.76 -1.09 20.25
CA LYS A 281 5.77 -1.86 19.50
C LYS A 281 5.28 -1.12 18.28
N ALA A 282 4.83 -1.86 17.28
CA ALA A 282 4.06 -1.28 16.18
C ALA A 282 3.01 -2.27 15.67
N LEU A 283 1.98 -1.72 15.05
CA LEU A 283 1.01 -2.50 14.28
C LEU A 283 1.65 -3.02 13.01
N ASN A 284 1.27 -4.20 12.56
CA ASN A 284 1.61 -4.69 11.23
C ASN A 284 0.55 -5.65 10.70
N TYR A 285 0.45 -5.77 9.37
CA TYR A 285 -0.44 -6.71 8.68
C TYR A 285 0.32 -7.70 7.78
N HIS A 286 1.65 -7.68 7.85
CA HIS A 286 2.55 -8.67 7.26
C HIS A 286 3.78 -8.84 8.13
N GLN A 287 4.45 -9.97 8.02
CA GLN A 287 5.66 -10.26 8.79
C GLN A 287 6.90 -9.59 8.18
N ALA A 288 7.88 -9.32 9.04
CA ALA A 288 9.24 -9.01 8.66
C ALA A 288 10.08 -10.32 8.58
N GLY A 289 11.22 -10.25 7.94
CA GLY A 289 12.16 -11.37 7.79
C GLY A 289 12.35 -11.82 6.35
N ALA A 290 13.52 -12.38 6.06
CA ALA A 290 13.91 -12.82 4.73
C ALA A 290 13.61 -14.32 4.46
N ASN A 291 13.16 -15.09 5.45
CA ASN A 291 13.06 -16.55 5.33
C ASN A 291 11.81 -17.06 4.57
N TYR A 292 10.99 -16.17 4.05
CA TYR A 292 9.83 -16.55 3.24
C TYR A 292 10.28 -16.95 1.83
N PRO A 293 9.70 -18.03 1.26
CA PRO A 293 10.07 -18.47 -0.10
C PRO A 293 10.00 -17.34 -1.14
N VAL A 294 8.99 -16.47 -1.07
CA VAL A 294 8.89 -15.31 -1.97
C VAL A 294 10.08 -14.36 -1.87
N ILE A 295 10.58 -14.10 -0.65
CA ILE A 295 11.76 -13.24 -0.45
C ILE A 295 13.02 -13.94 -0.95
N GLN A 296 13.13 -15.25 -0.76
CA GLN A 296 14.24 -16.05 -1.31
C GLN A 296 14.22 -16.09 -2.84
N ASP A 297 13.05 -16.11 -3.46
CA ASP A 297 12.93 -15.97 -4.91
C ASP A 297 13.38 -14.58 -5.38
N ILE A 298 12.99 -13.51 -4.69
CA ILE A 298 13.49 -12.15 -4.99
C ILE A 298 15.01 -12.10 -4.86
N MET A 299 15.58 -12.68 -3.80
CA MET A 299 17.03 -12.79 -3.63
C MET A 299 17.67 -13.45 -4.85
N LYS A 300 17.19 -14.63 -5.24
CA LYS A 300 17.72 -15.43 -6.31
C LYS A 300 17.59 -14.80 -7.70
N PHE A 301 16.41 -14.26 -8.01
CA PHE A 301 16.09 -13.80 -9.36
C PHE A 301 16.45 -12.34 -9.62
N ILE A 302 16.57 -11.51 -8.58
CA ILE A 302 16.79 -10.07 -8.70
C ILE A 302 18.03 -9.61 -7.95
N VAL A 303 18.14 -9.85 -6.65
CA VAL A 303 19.22 -9.29 -5.81
C VAL A 303 20.58 -9.89 -6.17
N ASP A 304 20.69 -11.20 -6.22
CA ASP A 304 21.94 -11.91 -6.54
C ASP A 304 22.39 -11.71 -8.00
N LYS A 305 21.49 -11.21 -8.85
CA LYS A 305 21.80 -10.81 -10.23
C LYS A 305 22.20 -9.33 -10.34
N GLY A 306 22.24 -8.58 -9.24
CA GLY A 306 22.58 -7.16 -9.22
C GLY A 306 21.51 -6.25 -9.84
N GLN A 307 20.27 -6.69 -9.90
CA GLN A 307 19.16 -5.95 -10.49
C GLN A 307 18.33 -5.17 -9.46
N SER A 308 18.52 -5.44 -8.17
CA SER A 308 17.90 -4.70 -7.08
C SER A 308 18.62 -3.39 -6.78
N LYS A 309 17.87 -2.38 -6.36
CA LYS A 309 18.43 -1.15 -5.76
C LYS A 309 18.60 -1.29 -4.24
N ALA A 310 17.97 -2.29 -3.62
CA ALA A 310 18.09 -2.53 -2.18
C ALA A 310 19.47 -3.08 -1.80
N PRO A 311 20.07 -2.59 -0.71
CA PRO A 311 21.18 -3.29 -0.08
C PRO A 311 20.73 -4.70 0.34
N LYS A 312 21.60 -5.71 0.10
CA LYS A 312 21.26 -7.12 0.32
C LYS A 312 20.83 -7.42 1.76
N ASP A 313 21.46 -6.78 2.73
CA ASP A 313 21.18 -6.90 4.16
C ASP A 313 19.87 -6.22 4.60
N LYS A 314 19.28 -5.38 3.76
CA LYS A 314 17.98 -4.73 3.98
C LYS A 314 16.79 -5.51 3.40
N VAL A 315 17.05 -6.52 2.58
CA VAL A 315 16.01 -7.36 2.00
C VAL A 315 15.35 -8.21 3.09
N GLY A 316 14.05 -8.11 3.22
CA GLY A 316 13.28 -8.77 4.29
C GLY A 316 13.02 -7.89 5.52
N GLU A 317 13.58 -6.68 5.62
CA GLU A 317 13.17 -5.73 6.65
C GLU A 317 11.69 -5.34 6.51
N SER A 318 11.09 -4.83 7.58
CA SER A 318 9.66 -4.57 7.66
C SER A 318 9.14 -3.71 6.49
N LEU A 319 9.79 -2.59 6.20
CA LEU A 319 9.34 -1.71 5.12
C LEU A 319 9.64 -2.27 3.72
N TYR A 320 10.71 -3.05 3.54
CA TYR A 320 10.93 -3.77 2.29
C TYR A 320 9.80 -4.77 2.02
N ASN A 321 9.46 -5.60 3.01
CA ASN A 321 8.37 -6.56 2.93
C ASN A 321 7.00 -5.88 2.75
N ARG A 322 6.84 -4.63 3.21
CA ARG A 322 5.68 -3.78 2.93
C ARG A 322 5.53 -3.53 1.43
N GLY A 323 6.63 -3.22 0.76
CA GLY A 323 6.67 -3.07 -0.69
C GLY A 323 6.31 -4.37 -1.42
N VAL A 324 6.87 -5.49 -0.99
CA VAL A 324 6.55 -6.82 -1.54
C VAL A 324 5.06 -7.15 -1.39
N TYR A 325 4.47 -6.91 -0.21
CA TYR A 325 3.05 -7.13 0.03
C TYR A 325 2.17 -6.27 -0.88
N ASN A 326 2.50 -4.98 -1.04
CA ASN A 326 1.75 -4.08 -1.91
C ASN A 326 1.83 -4.51 -3.38
N ALA A 327 3.01 -4.87 -3.86
CA ALA A 327 3.20 -5.36 -5.23
C ALA A 327 2.48 -6.70 -5.46
N MET A 328 2.38 -7.55 -4.44
CA MET A 328 1.57 -8.77 -4.49
C MET A 328 0.08 -8.43 -4.71
N LEU A 329 -0.46 -7.43 -4.01
CA LEU A 329 -1.85 -6.98 -4.22
C LEU A 329 -2.08 -6.46 -5.64
N ILE A 330 -1.13 -5.69 -6.20
CA ILE A 330 -1.14 -5.25 -7.60
C ILE A 330 -1.22 -6.47 -8.53
N ALA A 331 -0.33 -7.45 -8.32
CA ALA A 331 -0.25 -8.64 -9.17
C ALA A 331 -1.51 -9.51 -9.09
N GLU A 332 -2.08 -9.70 -7.90
CA GLU A 332 -3.31 -10.48 -7.72
C GLU A 332 -4.53 -9.77 -8.32
N GLY A 333 -4.61 -8.43 -8.21
CA GLY A 333 -5.62 -7.65 -8.91
C GLY A 333 -5.56 -7.86 -10.44
N ILE A 334 -4.35 -7.85 -11.01
CA ILE A 334 -4.12 -8.11 -12.44
C ILE A 334 -4.52 -9.55 -12.81
N ARG A 335 -4.10 -10.55 -12.02
CA ARG A 335 -4.45 -11.97 -12.26
C ARG A 335 -5.97 -12.20 -12.24
N ASN A 336 -6.65 -11.61 -11.27
CA ASN A 336 -8.11 -11.69 -11.18
C ASN A 336 -8.78 -11.02 -12.38
N ALA A 337 -8.30 -9.85 -12.80
CA ALA A 337 -8.79 -9.16 -13.99
C ALA A 337 -8.65 -10.04 -15.24
N GLN A 338 -7.50 -10.66 -15.46
CA GLN A 338 -7.26 -11.61 -16.55
C GLN A 338 -8.22 -12.82 -16.48
N LYS A 339 -8.40 -13.38 -15.27
CA LYS A 339 -9.31 -14.53 -15.06
C LYS A 339 -10.76 -14.19 -15.35
N ILE A 340 -11.24 -13.04 -14.86
CA ILE A 340 -12.64 -12.60 -15.03
C ILE A 340 -12.95 -12.26 -16.48
N THR A 341 -12.02 -11.61 -17.18
CA THR A 341 -12.26 -11.09 -18.53
C THR A 341 -11.82 -12.04 -19.64
N GLY A 342 -10.98 -13.02 -19.34
CA GLY A 342 -10.31 -13.88 -20.33
C GLY A 342 -9.25 -13.16 -21.18
N LYS A 343 -8.98 -11.88 -20.91
CA LYS A 343 -7.98 -11.07 -21.62
C LYS A 343 -6.61 -11.30 -21.00
N LYS A 344 -5.57 -11.37 -21.83
CA LYS A 344 -4.18 -11.35 -21.36
C LYS A 344 -3.73 -9.94 -20.95
N ALA A 345 -3.90 -8.98 -21.86
CA ALA A 345 -3.71 -7.57 -21.57
C ALA A 345 -5.03 -6.98 -21.07
N ILE A 346 -4.98 -6.31 -19.95
CA ILE A 346 -6.13 -5.74 -19.24
C ILE A 346 -6.16 -4.23 -19.35
N THR A 347 -7.35 -3.65 -19.21
CA THR A 347 -7.56 -2.21 -19.05
C THR A 347 -7.63 -1.82 -17.58
N ALA A 348 -7.66 -0.52 -17.30
CA ALA A 348 -7.87 0.00 -15.94
C ALA A 348 -9.24 -0.43 -15.36
N GLU A 349 -10.30 -0.46 -16.20
CA GLU A 349 -11.63 -0.98 -15.79
C GLU A 349 -11.57 -2.47 -15.44
N ASP A 350 -10.84 -3.26 -16.24
CA ASP A 350 -10.64 -4.68 -15.94
C ASP A 350 -9.91 -4.84 -14.59
N ALA A 351 -8.88 -3.99 -14.33
CA ALA A 351 -8.13 -4.00 -13.08
C ALA A 351 -9.02 -3.64 -11.87
N ARG A 352 -9.92 -2.65 -12.00
CA ARG A 352 -10.92 -2.34 -10.96
C ARG A 352 -11.74 -3.58 -10.60
N ARG A 353 -12.28 -4.27 -11.59
CA ARG A 353 -13.07 -5.51 -11.38
C ARG A 353 -12.23 -6.62 -10.75
N GLY A 354 -10.95 -6.73 -11.15
CA GLY A 354 -10.01 -7.67 -10.54
C GLY A 354 -9.73 -7.40 -9.07
N LEU A 355 -9.66 -6.13 -8.68
CA LEU A 355 -9.49 -5.71 -7.29
C LEU A 355 -10.76 -5.95 -6.46
N GLU A 356 -11.95 -5.65 -6.98
CA GLU A 356 -13.23 -5.91 -6.30
C GLU A 356 -13.47 -7.40 -6.06
N ALA A 357 -12.90 -8.27 -6.88
CA ALA A 357 -12.97 -9.72 -6.74
C ALA A 357 -11.76 -10.34 -6.02
N LEU A 358 -10.92 -9.53 -5.37
CA LEU A 358 -9.73 -10.03 -4.70
C LEU A 358 -10.11 -10.96 -3.55
N ASN A 359 -9.61 -12.18 -3.60
CA ASN A 359 -9.80 -13.19 -2.57
C ASN A 359 -8.51 -14.03 -2.41
N ILE A 360 -7.64 -13.55 -1.53
CA ILE A 360 -6.37 -14.18 -1.22
C ILE A 360 -6.58 -15.10 -0.02
N THR A 361 -6.64 -16.40 -0.27
CA THR A 361 -6.80 -17.45 0.76
C THR A 361 -5.44 -17.91 1.30
N ASP A 362 -5.42 -18.67 2.41
CA ASP A 362 -4.19 -19.32 2.91
C ASP A 362 -3.53 -20.20 1.84
N ALA A 363 -4.34 -20.96 1.09
CA ALA A 363 -3.83 -21.76 -0.02
C ALA A 363 -3.14 -20.88 -1.08
N ARG A 364 -3.72 -19.71 -1.40
CA ARG A 364 -3.11 -18.80 -2.35
C ARG A 364 -1.85 -18.16 -1.82
N LEU A 365 -1.81 -17.77 -0.54
CA LEU A 365 -0.59 -17.28 0.11
C LEU A 365 0.52 -18.35 0.06
N LYS A 366 0.20 -19.58 0.32
CA LYS A 366 1.15 -20.70 0.24
C LYS A 366 1.70 -20.89 -1.19
N GLU A 367 0.84 -20.88 -2.21
CA GLU A 367 1.25 -20.97 -3.62
C GLU A 367 2.22 -19.83 -4.01
N MET A 368 2.03 -18.63 -3.46
CA MET A 368 2.90 -17.47 -3.70
C MET A 368 4.19 -17.49 -2.87
N GLY A 369 4.42 -18.50 -2.03
CA GLY A 369 5.55 -18.56 -1.11
C GLY A 369 5.43 -17.57 0.07
N MET A 370 4.19 -17.21 0.43
CA MET A 370 3.84 -16.24 1.47
C MET A 370 3.08 -16.89 2.64
N GLU A 371 3.20 -18.21 2.84
CA GLU A 371 2.56 -18.90 3.98
C GLU A 371 3.02 -18.27 5.31
N GLY A 372 2.08 -17.82 6.13
CA GLY A 372 2.35 -17.14 7.39
C GLY A 372 2.89 -15.70 7.26
N PHE A 373 3.08 -15.19 6.04
CA PHE A 373 3.56 -13.82 5.80
C PHE A 373 2.49 -12.78 6.12
N ALA A 374 1.25 -13.01 5.73
CA ALA A 374 0.11 -12.13 5.97
C ALA A 374 -1.15 -12.96 6.24
N ALA A 375 -2.20 -12.34 6.75
CA ALA A 375 -3.51 -12.97 6.87
C ALA A 375 -4.22 -13.02 5.49
N PRO A 376 -5.13 -14.00 5.27
CA PRO A 376 -6.01 -14.00 4.10
C PRO A 376 -6.77 -12.69 3.95
N LEU A 377 -7.02 -12.27 2.71
CA LEU A 377 -7.68 -11.01 2.41
C LEU A 377 -8.78 -11.20 1.38
N LYS A 378 -9.96 -10.66 1.66
CA LYS A 378 -11.05 -10.57 0.69
C LYS A 378 -11.50 -9.13 0.56
N LEU A 379 -11.56 -8.63 -0.68
CA LEU A 379 -12.23 -7.38 -1.03
C LEU A 379 -13.56 -7.70 -1.69
N THR A 380 -14.45 -6.73 -1.71
CA THR A 380 -15.72 -6.80 -2.43
C THR A 380 -16.00 -5.45 -3.07
N CYS A 381 -16.96 -5.41 -3.97
CA CYS A 381 -17.47 -4.18 -4.57
C CYS A 381 -17.87 -3.12 -3.50
N ALA A 382 -18.41 -3.53 -2.37
CA ALA A 382 -18.85 -2.62 -1.30
C ALA A 382 -17.76 -2.31 -0.26
N ASP A 383 -16.75 -3.18 -0.15
CA ASP A 383 -15.68 -3.06 0.85
C ASP A 383 -14.31 -3.13 0.18
N HIS A 384 -13.69 -1.98 -0.01
CA HIS A 384 -12.41 -1.81 -0.68
C HIS A 384 -11.20 -1.85 0.29
N SER A 385 -11.42 -2.15 1.58
CA SER A 385 -10.34 -2.34 2.56
C SER A 385 -10.20 -3.79 3.02
N GLY A 386 -11.32 -4.50 3.14
CA GLY A 386 -11.38 -5.85 3.70
C GLY A 386 -11.41 -5.89 5.22
N HIS A 387 -11.14 -4.78 5.93
CA HIS A 387 -11.06 -4.70 7.41
C HIS A 387 -10.31 -5.88 8.02
N ASN A 388 -9.13 -6.18 7.45
CA ASN A 388 -8.39 -7.39 7.76
C ASN A 388 -7.72 -7.33 9.13
N GLN A 389 -7.19 -8.46 9.56
CA GLN A 389 -6.52 -8.59 10.84
C GLN A 389 -5.16 -7.87 10.83
N VAL A 390 -4.82 -7.35 12.00
CA VAL A 390 -3.55 -6.67 12.30
C VAL A 390 -2.95 -7.35 13.52
N PHE A 391 -1.63 -7.39 13.63
CA PHE A 391 -0.95 -7.87 14.83
C PHE A 391 0.02 -6.84 15.37
N ILE A 392 0.46 -7.03 16.61
CA ILE A 392 1.53 -6.25 17.22
C ILE A 392 2.84 -6.97 17.00
N HIS A 393 3.84 -6.28 16.47
CA HIS A 393 5.23 -6.69 16.59
C HIS A 393 5.97 -5.81 17.59
N GLN A 394 7.03 -6.34 18.19
CA GLN A 394 7.82 -5.68 19.20
C GLN A 394 9.31 -5.74 18.83
N TRP A 395 10.01 -4.66 19.04
CA TRP A 395 11.46 -4.61 18.86
C TRP A 395 12.16 -5.31 20.02
N ASP A 396 12.94 -6.36 19.75
CA ASP A 396 13.66 -7.13 20.77
C ASP A 396 15.04 -6.54 21.13
N GLY A 397 15.44 -5.49 20.43
CA GLY A 397 16.75 -4.84 20.49
C GLY A 397 17.56 -5.01 19.21
N ALA A 398 17.17 -5.96 18.33
CA ALA A 398 17.88 -6.26 17.09
C ALA A 398 16.95 -6.38 15.88
N LYS A 399 15.74 -6.91 16.10
CA LYS A 399 14.75 -7.18 15.04
C LYS A 399 13.33 -7.10 15.59
N TRP A 400 12.38 -7.01 14.66
CA TRP A 400 10.97 -7.13 14.97
C TRP A 400 10.58 -8.60 15.18
N VAL A 401 9.89 -8.86 16.30
CA VAL A 401 9.31 -10.17 16.63
C VAL A 401 7.79 -10.04 16.83
N LYS A 402 7.02 -11.03 16.39
CA LYS A 402 5.58 -11.04 16.60
C LYS A 402 5.28 -11.12 18.10
N ALA A 403 4.49 -10.16 18.62
CA ALA A 403 4.19 -10.01 20.04
C ALA A 403 2.69 -10.18 20.38
N SER A 404 1.84 -10.40 19.38
CA SER A 404 0.42 -10.75 19.58
C SER A 404 -0.05 -11.73 18.53
N ASP A 405 -1.19 -12.36 18.76
CA ASP A 405 -1.97 -12.98 17.70
C ASP A 405 -2.55 -11.92 16.77
N TRP A 406 -3.18 -12.36 15.70
CA TRP A 406 -3.95 -11.52 14.80
C TRP A 406 -5.17 -10.94 15.53
N ILE A 407 -5.34 -9.63 15.48
CA ILE A 407 -6.43 -8.89 16.12
C ILE A 407 -7.35 -8.37 15.03
N THR A 408 -8.63 -8.70 15.12
CA THR A 408 -9.65 -8.17 14.20
C THR A 408 -10.05 -6.76 14.63
N PRO A 409 -10.07 -5.76 13.71
CA PRO A 409 -10.54 -4.41 14.02
C PRO A 409 -11.99 -4.39 14.53
N GLN A 410 -12.35 -3.34 15.26
CA GLN A 410 -13.74 -3.12 15.73
C GLN A 410 -14.63 -2.66 14.56
N LYS A 411 -14.94 -3.58 13.64
CA LYS A 411 -15.69 -3.30 12.41
C LYS A 411 -17.03 -2.64 12.70
N ASP A 412 -17.72 -3.04 13.77
CA ASP A 412 -19.03 -2.48 14.16
C ASP A 412 -18.95 -1.00 14.55
N VAL A 413 -17.77 -0.51 14.95
CA VAL A 413 -17.52 0.91 15.21
C VAL A 413 -17.00 1.61 13.96
N VAL A 414 -16.02 1.00 13.29
CA VAL A 414 -15.27 1.63 12.20
C VAL A 414 -16.13 1.74 10.93
N ARG A 415 -16.80 0.67 10.52
CA ARG A 415 -17.52 0.62 9.25
C ARG A 415 -18.64 1.68 9.13
N PRO A 416 -19.53 1.87 10.13
CA PRO A 416 -20.55 2.92 10.06
C PRO A 416 -19.96 4.33 10.00
N MET A 417 -18.82 4.57 10.67
CA MET A 417 -18.13 5.87 10.60
C MET A 417 -17.54 6.11 9.21
N LEU A 418 -16.95 5.09 8.58
CA LEU A 418 -16.41 5.18 7.22
C LEU A 418 -17.52 5.51 6.21
N GLU A 419 -18.66 4.82 6.30
CA GLU A 419 -19.81 5.04 5.42
C GLU A 419 -20.39 6.46 5.60
N ALA A 420 -20.50 6.95 6.84
CA ALA A 420 -20.91 8.32 7.10
C ALA A 420 -19.94 9.35 6.49
N ALA A 421 -18.63 9.16 6.69
CA ALA A 421 -17.62 10.04 6.15
C ALA A 421 -17.57 9.98 4.59
N ALA A 422 -17.81 8.82 3.99
CA ALA A 422 -17.92 8.66 2.55
C ALA A 422 -19.14 9.43 1.99
N ALA A 423 -20.29 9.30 2.64
CA ALA A 423 -21.50 10.04 2.29
C ALA A 423 -21.30 11.55 2.38
N ASP A 424 -20.61 12.03 3.43
CA ASP A 424 -20.31 13.45 3.62
C ASP A 424 -19.32 13.96 2.57
N TYR A 425 -18.34 13.14 2.18
CA TYR A 425 -17.43 13.46 1.09
C TYR A 425 -18.20 13.65 -0.23
N ALA A 426 -19.11 12.72 -0.56
CA ALA A 426 -19.92 12.82 -1.78
C ALA A 426 -20.82 14.06 -1.79
N LYS A 427 -21.43 14.41 -0.66
CA LYS A 427 -22.25 15.64 -0.51
C LYS A 427 -21.41 16.91 -0.69
N SER A 428 -20.18 16.92 -0.16
CA SER A 428 -19.29 18.08 -0.21
C SER A 428 -18.64 18.29 -1.57
N ASN A 429 -18.64 17.27 -2.44
CA ASN A 429 -18.07 17.31 -3.78
C ASN A 429 -19.19 17.21 -4.82
N THR A 430 -19.80 18.35 -5.18
CA THR A 430 -20.92 18.41 -6.14
C THR A 430 -20.56 17.68 -7.45
N GLY A 431 -21.43 16.76 -7.87
CA GLY A 431 -21.23 15.95 -9.07
C GLY A 431 -20.27 14.77 -8.86
N TRP A 432 -19.98 14.39 -7.62
CA TRP A 432 -19.17 13.21 -7.33
C TRP A 432 -19.71 11.97 -8.04
N PRO A 433 -18.91 11.29 -8.88
CA PRO A 433 -19.36 10.15 -9.64
C PRO A 433 -19.51 8.93 -8.72
N GLN A 434 -20.71 8.72 -8.24
CA GLN A 434 -21.04 7.53 -7.45
C GLN A 434 -21.22 6.31 -8.35
N ARG A 435 -21.09 5.13 -7.77
CA ARG A 435 -21.40 3.88 -8.44
C ARG A 435 -22.87 3.85 -8.87
N THR A 436 -23.11 3.52 -10.12
CA THR A 436 -24.48 3.33 -10.67
C THR A 436 -24.90 1.87 -10.64
N GLU A 437 -23.95 0.94 -10.63
CA GLU A 437 -24.19 -0.50 -10.54
C GLU A 437 -24.30 -0.92 -9.08
N ALA A 438 -25.36 -1.66 -8.74
CA ALA A 438 -25.47 -2.21 -7.38
C ALA A 438 -24.37 -3.23 -7.13
N CYS A 439 -23.72 -3.15 -5.95
CA CYS A 439 -22.86 -4.22 -5.50
C CYS A 439 -23.72 -5.46 -5.16
N GLU A 440 -23.46 -6.58 -5.80
CA GLU A 440 -24.12 -7.83 -5.44
C GLU A 440 -23.80 -8.20 -3.99
N LYS A 441 -24.82 -8.59 -3.23
CA LYS A 441 -24.62 -9.04 -1.83
C LYS A 441 -23.79 -10.30 -1.82
N GLY A 442 -22.53 -10.19 -1.41
CA GLY A 442 -21.62 -11.34 -1.26
C GLY A 442 -20.58 -11.52 -2.37
N SER A 443 -20.52 -10.64 -3.36
CA SER A 443 -19.44 -10.59 -4.37
C SER A 443 -18.19 -9.93 -3.80
#